data_926820712f4bf97c68aeab1b0288df85
#
_entry.id   926820712f4bf97c68aeab1b0288df85
#
_cell.length_a   1.000
_cell.length_b   1.000
_cell.length_c   1.000
_cell.angle_alpha   90.00
_cell.angle_beta   90.00
_cell.angle_gamma   90.00
#
_symmetry.space_group_name_H-M   'P 1'
#
loop_
_entity.id
_entity.type
_entity.pdbx_description
1 polymer ?
#
loop_
_entity_poly.entity_id
_entity_poly.type
_entity_poly.pdbx_seq_one_letter_code
_entity_poly.pdbx_strand_id
1 'polypeptide(L)'
;MASNTNEKPQPNPTYNAIYHLPTIESITERGRLDFQHTALRIALGSLYAGHDFVEARLAPRTEGPQPRILDVGTGSGIWAESMAREFPHAQVLGVDLTLVAADSNTPPNCQFGYLDANDGFTSLGDSFDVVHVRSVGAGIRDQIRLVRDVARVLKPGGVFLWGGGELNLYNENYERLPRVEEGQEGWCATNAILTQLREVTLKQGRNTHDFKTLLEDSGYFTYRGQEDAFCPIGAWKEDTPKTAWKQVGELFALNLGNLVQSHGSLLIQSGRDKETIGRWLAVTKEEIETCNPKTHALFRHLWAVRTEAEWTPSAAEAAEAP
;
A
#
# COMPACT_ATOMS: atom_id res chain seq x y z
N MET A 1 -50.65 3.13 5.03
CA MET A 1 -49.56 2.29 5.59
C MET A 1 -48.52 2.11 4.50
N ALA A 2 -47.53 2.93 4.48
CA ALA A 2 -46.42 2.85 3.53
C ALA A 2 -45.23 2.23 4.28
N SER A 3 -44.86 1.04 3.89
CA SER A 3 -43.70 0.33 4.41
C SER A 3 -42.42 0.99 3.86
N ASN A 4 -41.74 1.74 4.71
CA ASN A 4 -40.38 2.24 4.47
C ASN A 4 -39.42 1.07 4.63
N THR A 5 -39.07 0.40 3.54
CA THR A 5 -37.93 -0.49 3.50
C THR A 5 -36.68 0.33 3.16
N ASN A 6 -36.03 0.83 4.19
CA ASN A 6 -34.63 1.29 4.11
C ASN A 6 -33.73 0.04 3.92
N GLU A 7 -33.73 -0.54 2.74
CA GLU A 7 -32.67 -1.46 2.35
C GLU A 7 -31.39 -0.65 2.15
N LYS A 8 -30.44 -0.82 3.09
CA LYS A 8 -29.06 -0.40 2.86
C LYS A 8 -28.57 -1.08 1.58
N PRO A 9 -27.86 -0.37 0.68
CA PRO A 9 -27.29 -1.01 -0.50
C PRO A 9 -26.45 -2.19 -0.04
N GLN A 10 -26.75 -3.37 -0.56
CA GLN A 10 -25.97 -4.58 -0.31
C GLN A 10 -24.56 -4.35 -0.85
N PRO A 11 -23.51 -4.60 -0.07
CA PRO A 11 -22.14 -4.47 -0.55
C PRO A 11 -21.92 -5.43 -1.73
N ASN A 12 -21.35 -4.92 -2.80
CA ASN A 12 -21.08 -5.66 -4.01
C ASN A 12 -20.04 -6.77 -3.72
N PRO A 13 -20.30 -8.02 -4.11
CA PRO A 13 -19.51 -9.13 -3.61
C PRO A 13 -18.08 -9.15 -4.15
N THR A 14 -17.14 -9.14 -3.25
CA THR A 14 -15.82 -9.78 -3.29
C THR A 14 -14.72 -9.27 -4.22
N TYR A 15 -14.97 -8.50 -5.29
CA TYR A 15 -13.90 -8.04 -6.18
C TYR A 15 -14.10 -6.61 -6.66
N ASN A 16 -13.07 -5.79 -6.49
CA ASN A 16 -12.99 -4.52 -7.20
C ASN A 16 -12.61 -4.81 -8.67
N ALA A 17 -13.49 -4.48 -9.61
CA ALA A 17 -13.28 -4.74 -11.05
C ALA A 17 -12.01 -4.06 -11.62
N ILE A 18 -11.53 -2.98 -10.98
CA ILE A 18 -10.34 -2.24 -11.40
C ILE A 18 -9.05 -2.98 -10.99
N TYR A 19 -9.04 -3.60 -9.81
CA TYR A 19 -7.86 -4.27 -9.27
C TYR A 19 -7.86 -5.77 -9.47
N HIS A 20 -8.99 -6.38 -9.75
CA HIS A 20 -9.21 -7.82 -9.65
C HIS A 20 -8.81 -8.40 -8.28
N LEU A 21 -8.86 -7.57 -7.23
CA LEU A 21 -8.55 -7.92 -5.86
C LEU A 21 -9.84 -8.09 -5.07
N PRO A 22 -9.85 -8.94 -4.02
CA PRO A 22 -10.93 -8.96 -3.05
C PRO A 22 -11.17 -7.55 -2.53
N THR A 23 -12.43 -7.15 -2.42
CA THR A 23 -12.74 -5.85 -1.83
C THR A 23 -12.45 -5.89 -0.34
N ILE A 24 -12.15 -4.74 0.20
CA ILE A 24 -11.96 -4.48 1.61
C ILE A 24 -13.15 -4.94 2.48
N GLU A 25 -14.32 -5.01 1.89
CA GLU A 25 -15.56 -5.47 2.52
C GLU A 25 -15.54 -6.97 2.83
N SER A 26 -14.63 -7.76 2.20
CA SER A 26 -14.36 -9.09 2.67
C SER A 26 -13.57 -9.00 3.98
N ILE A 27 -14.08 -9.60 5.05
CA ILE A 27 -13.41 -9.65 6.38
C ILE A 27 -11.97 -10.13 6.24
N THR A 28 -11.72 -11.08 5.35
CA THR A 28 -10.40 -11.65 5.06
C THR A 28 -9.42 -10.60 4.50
N GLU A 29 -9.86 -9.77 3.53
CA GLU A 29 -8.97 -8.76 2.95
C GLU A 29 -8.68 -7.63 3.95
N ARG A 30 -9.67 -7.18 4.70
CA ARG A 30 -9.47 -6.20 5.77
C ARG A 30 -8.47 -6.72 6.80
N GLY A 31 -8.64 -7.96 7.25
CA GLY A 31 -7.71 -8.61 8.18
C GLY A 31 -6.29 -8.72 7.61
N ARG A 32 -6.16 -9.05 6.31
CA ARG A 32 -4.87 -9.10 5.63
C ARG A 32 -4.16 -7.74 5.65
N LEU A 33 -4.87 -6.66 5.38
CA LEU A 33 -4.32 -5.29 5.42
C LEU A 33 -3.89 -4.89 6.84
N ASP A 34 -4.67 -5.28 7.85
CA ASP A 34 -4.34 -5.01 9.26
C ASP A 34 -3.11 -5.79 9.72
N PHE A 35 -2.96 -7.05 9.30
CA PHE A 35 -1.74 -7.84 9.53
C PHE A 35 -0.53 -7.19 8.88
N GLN A 36 -0.65 -6.76 7.61
CA GLN A 36 0.42 -6.06 6.90
C GLN A 36 0.81 -4.77 7.61
N HIS A 37 -0.17 -3.94 7.99
CA HIS A 37 0.08 -2.70 8.71
C HIS A 37 0.81 -2.94 10.04
N THR A 38 0.32 -3.89 10.84
CA THR A 38 0.90 -4.20 12.15
C THR A 38 2.33 -4.70 12.02
N ALA A 39 2.58 -5.60 11.07
CA ALA A 39 3.92 -6.14 10.81
C ALA A 39 4.90 -5.04 10.35
N LEU A 40 4.48 -4.18 9.43
CA LEU A 40 5.31 -3.06 8.95
C LEU A 40 5.61 -2.06 10.06
N ARG A 41 4.62 -1.74 10.90
CA ARG A 41 4.82 -0.86 12.06
C ARG A 41 5.85 -1.42 13.04
N ILE A 42 5.83 -2.73 13.31
CA ILE A 42 6.81 -3.39 14.18
C ILE A 42 8.18 -3.40 13.51
N ALA A 43 8.27 -3.72 12.23
CA ALA A 43 9.52 -3.81 11.49
C ALA A 43 10.23 -2.45 11.35
N LEU A 44 9.48 -1.37 11.09
CA LEU A 44 9.97 0.00 11.02
C LEU A 44 10.17 0.63 12.41
N GLY A 45 9.51 0.11 13.45
CA GLY A 45 9.46 0.75 14.77
C GLY A 45 8.58 2.00 14.82
N SER A 46 7.84 2.30 13.75
CA SER A 46 7.00 3.50 13.61
C SER A 46 5.89 3.34 12.57
N LEU A 47 5.02 4.35 12.45
CA LEU A 47 3.95 4.40 11.43
C LEU A 47 4.44 4.87 10.05
N TYR A 48 5.58 5.55 9.98
CA TYR A 48 6.11 6.18 8.76
C TYR A 48 7.64 6.22 8.78
N ALA A 49 8.25 6.29 7.62
CA ALA A 49 9.66 6.59 7.44
C ALA A 49 9.87 8.12 7.30
N GLY A 50 11.12 8.60 7.41
CA GLY A 50 11.43 10.03 7.27
C GLY A 50 10.94 10.89 8.46
N HIS A 51 11.13 10.39 9.68
CA HIS A 51 10.63 10.98 10.94
C HIS A 51 10.82 12.48 11.05
N ASP A 52 12.06 12.98 10.91
CA ASP A 52 12.38 14.40 11.07
C ASP A 52 11.53 15.30 10.17
N PHE A 53 11.24 14.84 8.94
CA PHE A 53 10.44 15.59 7.96
C PHE A 53 8.95 15.59 8.33
N VAL A 54 8.42 14.43 8.72
CA VAL A 54 7.00 14.28 9.07
C VAL A 54 6.68 15.02 10.36
N GLU A 55 7.47 14.83 11.42
CA GLU A 55 7.27 15.46 12.72
C GLU A 55 7.38 16.99 12.62
N ALA A 56 8.41 17.49 11.91
CA ALA A 56 8.54 18.93 11.68
C ALA A 56 7.32 19.50 10.92
N ARG A 57 6.80 18.76 9.95
CA ARG A 57 5.67 19.22 9.12
C ARG A 57 4.33 19.15 9.86
N LEU A 58 4.17 18.17 10.75
CA LEU A 58 2.97 17.93 11.54
C LEU A 58 3.01 18.59 12.93
N ALA A 59 4.03 19.38 13.26
CA ALA A 59 4.09 20.11 14.52
C ALA A 59 2.82 20.96 14.73
N PRO A 60 2.28 21.02 15.98
CA PRO A 60 1.11 21.85 16.30
C PRO A 60 1.36 23.31 15.92
N ARG A 61 0.36 23.96 15.31
CA ARG A 61 0.44 25.37 14.94
C ARG A 61 -0.24 26.22 15.98
N THR A 62 0.42 27.29 16.37
CA THR A 62 -0.13 28.30 17.31
C THR A 62 -1.09 29.26 16.58
N GLU A 63 -0.92 29.41 15.26
CA GLU A 63 -1.75 30.28 14.42
C GLU A 63 -2.14 29.56 13.13
N GLY A 64 -3.31 29.89 12.60
CA GLY A 64 -3.82 29.32 11.37
C GLY A 64 -4.36 27.90 11.48
N PRO A 65 -4.70 27.25 10.34
CA PRO A 65 -5.25 25.90 10.33
C PRO A 65 -4.21 24.86 10.74
N GLN A 66 -4.64 23.88 11.53
CA GLN A 66 -3.81 22.75 11.94
C GLN A 66 -3.36 21.89 10.72
N PRO A 67 -2.30 21.08 10.89
CA PRO A 67 -1.81 20.21 9.82
C PRO A 67 -2.86 19.25 9.31
N ARG A 68 -2.76 18.89 8.02
CA ARG A 68 -3.66 17.94 7.36
C ARG A 68 -2.88 16.80 6.73
N ILE A 69 -3.37 15.58 6.92
CA ILE A 69 -2.81 14.33 6.39
C ILE A 69 -3.81 13.72 5.43
N LEU A 70 -3.33 13.26 4.27
CA LEU A 70 -4.10 12.48 3.30
C LEU A 70 -3.50 11.07 3.19
N ASP A 71 -4.34 10.05 3.33
CA ASP A 71 -3.98 8.64 3.09
C ASP A 71 -4.73 8.13 1.85
N VAL A 72 -4.01 7.98 0.74
CA VAL A 72 -4.58 7.55 -0.55
C VAL A 72 -4.49 6.04 -0.68
N GLY A 73 -5.62 5.39 -0.95
CA GLY A 73 -5.75 3.95 -0.88
C GLY A 73 -5.68 3.48 0.58
N THR A 74 -6.47 4.13 1.45
CA THR A 74 -6.45 3.93 2.91
C THR A 74 -6.78 2.49 3.33
N GLY A 75 -7.39 1.73 2.46
CA GLY A 75 -7.67 0.33 2.68
C GLY A 75 -8.60 0.10 3.86
N SER A 76 -8.13 -0.57 4.91
CA SER A 76 -8.90 -0.77 6.14
C SER A 76 -9.11 0.50 6.97
N GLY A 77 -8.38 1.58 6.67
CA GLY A 77 -8.36 2.83 7.44
C GLY A 77 -7.36 2.83 8.61
N ILE A 78 -6.75 1.69 8.92
CA ILE A 78 -5.93 1.49 10.13
C ILE A 78 -4.73 2.45 10.20
N TRP A 79 -4.08 2.78 9.05
CA TRP A 79 -2.97 3.74 9.05
C TRP A 79 -3.47 5.16 9.33
N ALA A 80 -4.55 5.60 8.66
CA ALA A 80 -5.15 6.91 8.87
C ALA A 80 -5.60 7.11 10.33
N GLU A 81 -6.27 6.12 10.92
CA GLU A 81 -6.65 6.15 12.33
C GLU A 81 -5.45 6.18 13.28
N SER A 82 -4.38 5.43 12.96
CA SER A 82 -3.16 5.41 13.76
C SER A 82 -2.47 6.78 13.76
N MET A 83 -2.38 7.43 12.58
CA MET A 83 -1.85 8.79 12.44
C MET A 83 -2.72 9.81 13.20
N ALA A 84 -4.04 9.66 13.15
CA ALA A 84 -4.95 10.54 13.88
C ALA A 84 -4.79 10.44 15.40
N ARG A 85 -4.47 9.26 15.93
CA ARG A 85 -4.15 9.05 17.35
C ARG A 85 -2.77 9.60 17.72
N GLU A 86 -1.78 9.47 16.82
CA GLU A 86 -0.41 9.97 17.04
C GLU A 86 -0.34 11.50 16.97
N PHE A 87 -1.12 12.11 16.06
CA PHE A 87 -1.21 13.56 15.88
C PHE A 87 -2.63 14.09 16.15
N PRO A 88 -3.09 14.15 17.41
CA PRO A 88 -4.49 14.47 17.74
C PRO A 88 -4.93 15.88 17.32
N HIS A 89 -3.99 16.78 17.07
CA HIS A 89 -4.24 18.15 16.57
C HIS A 89 -4.34 18.21 15.03
N ALA A 90 -3.82 17.20 14.30
CA ALA A 90 -3.90 17.15 12.84
C ALA A 90 -5.26 16.62 12.38
N GLN A 91 -5.68 17.01 11.18
CA GLN A 91 -6.85 16.43 10.50
C GLN A 91 -6.42 15.37 9.52
N VAL A 92 -6.97 14.17 9.62
CA VAL A 92 -6.62 13.03 8.76
C VAL A 92 -7.80 12.67 7.87
N LEU A 93 -7.54 12.56 6.57
CA LEU A 93 -8.50 12.09 5.57
C LEU A 93 -7.94 10.81 4.92
N GLY A 94 -8.61 9.69 5.11
CA GLY A 94 -8.37 8.47 4.36
C GLY A 94 -9.32 8.37 3.17
N VAL A 95 -8.80 8.09 1.98
CA VAL A 95 -9.62 7.92 0.77
C VAL A 95 -9.32 6.58 0.09
N ASP A 96 -10.38 5.95 -0.44
CA ASP A 96 -10.30 4.67 -1.14
C ASP A 96 -11.45 4.53 -2.14
N LEU A 97 -11.33 3.56 -3.06
CA LEU A 97 -12.43 3.11 -3.93
C LEU A 97 -13.58 2.47 -3.15
N THR A 98 -13.27 1.91 -2.00
CA THR A 98 -14.25 1.35 -1.08
C THR A 98 -14.34 2.23 0.16
N LEU A 99 -15.51 2.78 0.42
CA LEU A 99 -15.71 3.65 1.56
C LEU A 99 -15.53 2.89 2.88
N VAL A 100 -14.59 3.34 3.70
CA VAL A 100 -14.41 2.84 5.06
C VAL A 100 -15.51 3.43 5.94
N ALA A 101 -16.26 2.57 6.62
CA ALA A 101 -17.24 3.02 7.60
C ALA A 101 -16.54 3.40 8.90
N ALA A 102 -16.65 4.66 9.29
CA ALA A 102 -16.23 5.10 10.62
C ALA A 102 -17.09 4.41 11.69
N ASP A 103 -16.48 4.04 12.80
CA ASP A 103 -17.17 3.46 13.96
C ASP A 103 -16.86 4.25 15.25
N SER A 104 -17.28 3.72 16.39
CA SER A 104 -17.08 4.37 17.69
C SER A 104 -15.61 4.47 18.13
N ASN A 105 -14.69 3.73 17.49
CA ASN A 105 -13.27 3.74 17.78
C ASN A 105 -12.49 4.66 16.84
N THR A 106 -13.12 5.14 15.77
CA THR A 106 -12.51 6.08 14.83
C THR A 106 -12.23 7.41 15.53
N PRO A 107 -10.98 7.89 15.52
CA PRO A 107 -10.65 9.17 16.15
C PRO A 107 -11.46 10.33 15.56
N PRO A 108 -11.89 11.33 16.38
CA PRO A 108 -12.74 12.43 15.91
C PRO A 108 -12.06 13.34 14.87
N ASN A 109 -10.74 13.30 14.76
CA ASN A 109 -9.94 14.02 13.78
C ASN A 109 -9.60 13.16 12.54
N CYS A 110 -10.22 11.97 12.40
CA CYS A 110 -10.08 11.08 11.24
C CYS A 110 -11.41 10.99 10.48
N GLN A 111 -11.36 11.17 9.16
CA GLN A 111 -12.49 11.05 8.26
C GLN A 111 -12.13 10.13 7.09
N PHE A 112 -13.16 9.51 6.50
CA PHE A 112 -13.00 8.67 5.32
C PHE A 112 -13.87 9.18 4.17
N GLY A 113 -13.34 9.08 2.95
CA GLY A 113 -14.02 9.48 1.73
C GLY A 113 -13.82 8.50 0.57
N TYR A 114 -14.69 8.59 -0.41
CA TYR A 114 -14.54 7.86 -1.68
C TYR A 114 -13.63 8.65 -2.63
N LEU A 115 -12.65 7.98 -3.24
CA LEU A 115 -11.83 8.52 -4.32
C LEU A 115 -11.28 7.38 -5.19
N ASP A 116 -11.46 7.47 -6.51
CA ASP A 116 -10.62 6.72 -7.46
C ASP A 116 -9.36 7.54 -7.76
N ALA A 117 -8.21 7.05 -7.31
CA ALA A 117 -6.94 7.71 -7.56
C ALA A 117 -6.56 7.79 -9.06
N ASN A 118 -7.22 7.00 -9.93
CA ASN A 118 -7.07 7.08 -11.38
C ASN A 118 -7.88 8.20 -12.03
N ASP A 119 -8.85 8.78 -11.33
CA ASP A 119 -9.66 9.91 -11.82
C ASP A 119 -9.07 11.27 -11.38
N GLY A 120 -7.99 11.24 -10.59
CA GLY A 120 -7.29 12.42 -10.10
C GLY A 120 -7.85 12.95 -8.78
N PHE A 121 -7.18 13.99 -8.23
CA PHE A 121 -7.47 14.50 -6.88
C PHE A 121 -8.14 15.89 -6.91
N THR A 122 -8.78 16.29 -8.02
CA THR A 122 -9.35 17.63 -8.20
C THR A 122 -10.35 18.04 -7.12
N SER A 123 -11.07 17.08 -6.53
CA SER A 123 -12.04 17.31 -5.45
C SER A 123 -11.42 17.58 -4.08
N LEU A 124 -10.11 17.36 -3.89
CA LEU A 124 -9.47 17.40 -2.57
C LEU A 124 -8.88 18.78 -2.20
N GLY A 125 -8.77 19.72 -3.15
CA GLY A 125 -8.07 20.99 -2.94
C GLY A 125 -6.55 20.80 -2.78
N ASP A 126 -5.83 21.87 -2.40
CA ASP A 126 -4.36 21.97 -2.31
C ASP A 126 -3.91 22.24 -0.86
N SER A 127 -4.26 21.38 0.08
CA SER A 127 -4.19 21.78 1.48
C SER A 127 -3.55 20.78 2.45
N PHE A 128 -2.90 19.73 1.95
CA PHE A 128 -2.30 18.73 2.81
C PHE A 128 -0.84 19.04 3.14
N ASP A 129 -0.44 18.67 4.33
CA ASP A 129 0.91 18.80 4.85
C ASP A 129 1.70 17.52 4.67
N VAL A 130 1.02 16.37 4.75
CA VAL A 130 1.56 15.03 4.48
C VAL A 130 0.57 14.28 3.59
N VAL A 131 1.07 13.62 2.55
CA VAL A 131 0.33 12.64 1.75
C VAL A 131 1.03 11.30 1.85
N HIS A 132 0.27 10.27 2.20
CA HIS A 132 0.74 8.89 2.26
C HIS A 132 0.05 8.06 1.18
N VAL A 133 0.83 7.19 0.53
CA VAL A 133 0.37 6.25 -0.48
C VAL A 133 1.09 4.93 -0.27
N ARG A 134 0.37 3.86 0.06
CA ARG A 134 1.00 2.56 0.33
C ARG A 134 0.26 1.41 -0.33
N SER A 135 1.02 0.54 -1.01
CA SER A 135 0.53 -0.72 -1.61
C SER A 135 -0.58 -0.56 -2.65
N VAL A 136 -0.73 0.62 -3.25
CA VAL A 136 -1.73 0.89 -4.29
C VAL A 136 -1.24 0.64 -5.71
N GLY A 137 0.07 0.40 -5.91
CA GLY A 137 0.71 0.41 -7.22
C GLY A 137 0.07 -0.52 -8.26
N ALA A 138 -0.47 -1.68 -7.84
CA ALA A 138 -1.18 -2.58 -8.74
C ALA A 138 -2.51 -2.01 -9.27
N GLY A 139 -3.08 -1.01 -8.59
CA GLY A 139 -4.33 -0.35 -8.96
C GLY A 139 -4.14 0.93 -9.77
N ILE A 140 -2.96 1.51 -9.77
CA ILE A 140 -2.67 2.77 -10.45
C ILE A 140 -2.32 2.50 -11.92
N ARG A 141 -3.08 3.09 -12.82
CA ARG A 141 -2.87 2.99 -14.28
C ARG A 141 -1.74 3.89 -14.77
N ASP A 142 -1.63 5.09 -14.18
CA ASP A 142 -0.63 6.10 -14.53
C ASP A 142 0.06 6.63 -13.27
N GLN A 143 1.27 6.14 -13.02
CA GLN A 143 2.09 6.53 -11.88
C GLN A 143 2.63 7.98 -12.01
N ILE A 144 2.83 8.47 -13.24
CA ILE A 144 3.26 9.85 -13.48
C ILE A 144 2.13 10.80 -13.08
N ARG A 145 0.89 10.50 -13.48
CA ARG A 145 -0.29 11.25 -13.06
C ARG A 145 -0.45 11.24 -11.54
N LEU A 146 -0.33 10.08 -10.90
CA LEU A 146 -0.40 9.99 -9.43
C LEU A 146 0.59 10.94 -8.75
N VAL A 147 1.86 10.95 -9.16
CA VAL A 147 2.89 11.84 -8.60
C VAL A 147 2.51 13.31 -8.80
N ARG A 148 1.96 13.68 -9.95
CA ARG A 148 1.48 15.04 -10.24
C ARG A 148 0.28 15.42 -9.39
N ASP A 149 -0.69 14.51 -9.21
CA ASP A 149 -1.87 14.71 -8.38
C ASP A 149 -1.49 14.88 -6.90
N VAL A 150 -0.54 14.09 -6.41
CA VAL A 150 0.02 14.27 -5.06
C VAL A 150 0.70 15.64 -4.94
N ALA A 151 1.49 16.04 -5.93
CA ALA A 151 2.13 17.36 -5.93
C ALA A 151 1.10 18.51 -5.90
N ARG A 152 -0.06 18.33 -6.56
CA ARG A 152 -1.13 19.32 -6.59
C ARG A 152 -1.78 19.52 -5.22
N VAL A 153 -2.04 18.43 -4.49
CA VAL A 153 -2.75 18.51 -3.20
C VAL A 153 -1.83 18.80 -2.02
N LEU A 154 -0.51 18.57 -2.16
CA LEU A 154 0.48 18.90 -1.15
C LEU A 154 0.83 20.40 -1.20
N LYS A 155 0.89 21.02 -0.04
CA LYS A 155 1.49 22.37 0.11
C LYS A 155 2.97 22.31 -0.21
N PRO A 156 3.57 23.43 -0.71
CA PRO A 156 5.01 23.57 -0.75
C PRO A 156 5.66 23.23 0.59
N GLY A 157 6.77 22.50 0.57
CA GLY A 157 7.40 21.95 1.77
C GLY A 157 6.67 20.79 2.42
N GLY A 158 5.52 20.35 1.90
CA GLY A 158 4.79 19.16 2.38
C GLY A 158 5.53 17.87 2.08
N VAL A 159 5.24 16.83 2.85
CA VAL A 159 5.94 15.53 2.77
C VAL A 159 5.09 14.50 2.04
N PHE A 160 5.68 13.87 1.05
CA PHE A 160 5.12 12.72 0.37
C PHE A 160 5.77 11.44 0.90
N LEU A 161 4.96 10.50 1.37
CA LEU A 161 5.34 9.18 1.85
C LEU A 161 4.83 8.13 0.87
N TRP A 162 5.73 7.39 0.26
CA TRP A 162 5.39 6.25 -0.59
C TRP A 162 5.84 4.95 0.04
N GLY A 163 4.97 3.92 0.03
CA GLY A 163 5.31 2.58 0.50
C GLY A 163 4.81 1.49 -0.45
N GLY A 164 5.65 0.48 -0.71
CA GLY A 164 5.25 -0.63 -1.56
C GLY A 164 6.06 -1.90 -1.32
N GLY A 165 5.38 -3.05 -1.43
CA GLY A 165 6.02 -4.35 -1.42
C GLY A 165 6.54 -4.74 -2.79
N GLU A 166 7.71 -5.35 -2.84
CA GLU A 166 8.21 -5.98 -4.05
C GLU A 166 7.58 -7.36 -4.25
N LEU A 167 7.18 -7.66 -5.49
CA LEU A 167 6.68 -8.98 -5.87
C LEU A 167 7.85 -9.93 -6.16
N ASN A 168 8.75 -10.08 -5.19
CA ASN A 168 9.85 -11.02 -5.14
C ASN A 168 10.18 -11.32 -3.68
N LEU A 169 10.80 -12.47 -3.43
CA LEU A 169 11.32 -12.84 -2.13
C LEU A 169 12.84 -12.73 -2.08
N TYR A 170 13.35 -12.63 -0.88
CA TYR A 170 14.76 -12.55 -0.54
C TYR A 170 15.10 -13.68 0.44
N ASN A 171 16.29 -14.23 0.34
CA ASN A 171 16.78 -15.27 1.25
C ASN A 171 17.15 -14.70 2.65
N GLU A 172 17.67 -15.53 3.52
CA GLU A 172 18.12 -15.14 4.87
C GLU A 172 19.26 -14.13 4.87
N ASN A 173 20.04 -14.04 3.77
CA ASN A 173 21.13 -13.10 3.58
C ASN A 173 20.70 -11.79 2.87
N TYR A 174 19.38 -11.59 2.68
CA TYR A 174 18.80 -10.44 1.96
C TYR A 174 19.14 -10.41 0.46
N GLU A 175 19.52 -11.53 -0.11
CA GLU A 175 19.73 -11.67 -1.55
C GLU A 175 18.41 -12.08 -2.20
N ARG A 176 18.14 -11.46 -3.34
CA ARG A 176 16.93 -11.74 -4.11
C ARG A 176 16.92 -13.19 -4.60
N LEU A 177 15.81 -13.91 -4.39
CA LEU A 177 15.66 -15.26 -4.90
C LEU A 177 15.73 -15.30 -6.42
N PRO A 178 16.42 -16.30 -6.99
CA PRO A 178 16.51 -16.45 -8.44
C PRO A 178 15.15 -16.80 -9.03
N ARG A 179 15.00 -16.50 -10.32
CA ARG A 179 13.89 -16.97 -11.13
C ARG A 179 14.31 -18.25 -11.83
N VAL A 180 13.92 -19.35 -11.23
CA VAL A 180 14.19 -20.70 -11.75
C VAL A 180 12.88 -21.44 -11.97
N GLU A 181 12.90 -22.44 -12.86
CA GLU A 181 11.74 -23.25 -13.17
C GLU A 181 11.47 -24.30 -12.10
N GLU A 182 10.23 -24.76 -12.01
CA GLU A 182 9.81 -25.82 -11.09
C GLU A 182 10.72 -27.05 -11.24
N GLY A 183 11.24 -27.54 -10.10
CA GLY A 183 12.16 -28.68 -10.07
C GLY A 183 13.64 -28.33 -10.19
N GLN A 184 14.00 -27.09 -10.44
CA GLN A 184 15.39 -26.63 -10.41
C GLN A 184 15.82 -26.25 -8.98
N GLU A 185 17.13 -26.34 -8.73
CA GLU A 185 17.70 -25.92 -7.44
C GLU A 185 17.39 -24.44 -7.15
N GLY A 186 16.96 -24.15 -5.94
CA GLY A 186 16.57 -22.78 -5.53
C GLY A 186 15.15 -22.39 -5.93
N TRP A 187 14.36 -23.29 -6.53
CA TRP A 187 12.96 -23.02 -6.82
C TRP A 187 12.14 -22.84 -5.52
N CYS A 188 11.26 -21.85 -5.52
CA CYS A 188 10.34 -21.56 -4.41
C CYS A 188 8.98 -21.21 -5.02
N ALA A 189 7.94 -21.93 -4.65
CA ALA A 189 6.59 -21.78 -5.20
C ALA A 189 6.03 -20.38 -4.91
N THR A 190 6.23 -19.88 -3.70
CA THR A 190 5.80 -18.54 -3.28
C THR A 190 6.44 -17.47 -4.17
N ASN A 191 7.77 -17.55 -4.41
CA ASN A 191 8.46 -16.61 -5.29
C ASN A 191 8.01 -16.75 -6.75
N ALA A 192 7.71 -17.96 -7.21
CA ALA A 192 7.18 -18.20 -8.55
C ALA A 192 5.81 -17.53 -8.75
N ILE A 193 4.88 -17.66 -7.79
CA ILE A 193 3.57 -16.97 -7.81
C ILE A 193 3.75 -15.46 -7.84
N LEU A 194 4.57 -14.89 -6.96
CA LEU A 194 4.82 -13.45 -6.92
C LEU A 194 5.43 -12.95 -8.24
N THR A 195 6.35 -13.71 -8.82
CA THR A 195 6.94 -13.40 -10.14
C THR A 195 5.88 -13.37 -11.23
N GLN A 196 4.95 -14.34 -11.25
CA GLN A 196 3.86 -14.36 -12.21
C GLN A 196 2.91 -13.18 -12.02
N LEU A 197 2.58 -12.81 -10.77
CA LEU A 197 1.76 -11.62 -10.47
C LEU A 197 2.44 -10.35 -10.98
N ARG A 198 3.77 -10.23 -10.77
CA ARG A 198 4.55 -9.10 -11.30
C ARG A 198 4.48 -9.03 -12.83
N GLU A 199 4.61 -10.15 -13.54
CA GLU A 199 4.51 -10.18 -14.99
C GLU A 199 3.12 -9.75 -15.49
N VAL A 200 2.05 -10.19 -14.83
CA VAL A 200 0.68 -9.76 -15.16
C VAL A 200 0.53 -8.26 -14.96
N THR A 201 1.02 -7.73 -13.85
CA THR A 201 0.97 -6.30 -13.52
C THR A 201 1.73 -5.46 -14.55
N LEU A 202 2.94 -5.90 -14.93
CA LEU A 202 3.76 -5.20 -15.95
C LEU A 202 3.11 -5.24 -17.34
N LYS A 203 2.52 -6.37 -17.74
CA LYS A 203 1.78 -6.49 -19.02
C LYS A 203 0.57 -5.55 -19.08
N GLN A 204 0.00 -5.20 -17.92
CA GLN A 204 -1.07 -4.22 -17.82
C GLN A 204 -0.56 -2.77 -17.80
N GLY A 205 0.74 -2.54 -18.00
CA GLY A 205 1.35 -1.21 -17.96
C GLY A 205 1.47 -0.61 -16.56
N ARG A 206 1.34 -1.42 -15.51
CA ARG A 206 1.37 -0.97 -14.10
C ARG A 206 2.73 -1.24 -13.48
N ASN A 207 3.13 -0.42 -12.49
CA ASN A 207 4.42 -0.55 -11.77
C ASN A 207 5.64 -0.64 -12.71
N THR A 208 5.62 0.14 -13.80
CA THR A 208 6.66 0.11 -14.83
C THR A 208 7.85 1.01 -14.53
N HIS A 209 7.71 1.93 -13.59
CA HIS A 209 8.72 2.93 -13.26
C HIS A 209 9.37 2.68 -11.90
N ASP A 210 10.64 3.06 -11.79
CA ASP A 210 11.28 3.26 -10.49
C ASP A 210 10.70 4.53 -9.83
N PHE A 211 10.13 4.37 -8.63
CA PHE A 211 9.37 5.45 -8.02
C PHE A 211 10.25 6.63 -7.58
N LYS A 212 11.52 6.37 -7.22
CA LYS A 212 12.49 7.43 -6.95
C LYS A 212 12.71 8.31 -8.19
N THR A 213 12.96 7.67 -9.33
CA THR A 213 13.13 8.35 -10.61
C THR A 213 11.90 9.17 -10.98
N LEU A 214 10.69 8.61 -10.78
CA LEU A 214 9.45 9.37 -11.01
C LEU A 214 9.35 10.64 -10.16
N LEU A 215 9.73 10.57 -8.89
CA LEU A 215 9.73 11.73 -8.01
C LEU A 215 10.72 12.81 -8.49
N GLU A 216 11.96 12.40 -8.83
CA GLU A 216 13.01 13.31 -9.30
C GLU A 216 12.67 13.95 -10.65
N ASP A 217 12.19 13.15 -11.62
CA ASP A 217 11.84 13.62 -12.97
C ASP A 217 10.59 14.49 -12.99
N SER A 218 9.72 14.39 -11.99
CA SER A 218 8.50 15.20 -11.92
C SER A 218 8.77 16.72 -11.81
N GLY A 219 9.93 17.10 -11.27
CA GLY A 219 10.28 18.48 -10.93
C GLY A 219 9.54 19.04 -9.71
N TYR A 220 8.56 18.32 -9.19
CA TYR A 220 7.75 18.74 -8.04
C TYR A 220 8.28 18.26 -6.70
N PHE A 221 9.20 17.31 -6.68
CA PHE A 221 9.69 16.72 -5.45
C PHE A 221 11.20 16.73 -5.36
N THR A 222 11.71 16.90 -4.13
CA THR A 222 13.07 16.60 -3.78
C THR A 222 13.05 15.28 -2.99
N TYR A 223 13.61 14.23 -3.57
CA TYR A 223 13.81 12.96 -2.88
C TYR A 223 14.70 13.15 -1.64
N ARG A 224 14.32 12.58 -0.51
CA ARG A 224 15.01 12.75 0.78
C ARG A 224 15.55 11.47 1.35
N GLY A 225 14.98 10.34 1.00
CA GLY A 225 15.51 9.07 1.47
C GLY A 225 14.57 7.89 1.25
N GLN A 226 15.09 6.73 1.63
CA GLN A 226 14.33 5.48 1.66
C GLN A 226 14.73 4.62 2.85
N GLU A 227 13.79 3.80 3.28
CA GLU A 227 13.98 2.76 4.29
C GLU A 227 13.39 1.46 3.77
N ASP A 228 14.16 0.38 3.83
CA ASP A 228 13.78 -0.95 3.35
C ASP A 228 13.49 -1.85 4.55
N ALA A 229 12.24 -2.34 4.65
CA ALA A 229 11.81 -3.29 5.65
C ALA A 229 11.81 -4.71 5.07
N PHE A 230 12.79 -5.53 5.48
CA PHE A 230 12.84 -6.96 5.17
C PHE A 230 12.07 -7.74 6.22
N CYS A 231 10.83 -8.05 5.91
CA CYS A 231 9.92 -8.75 6.79
C CYS A 231 10.05 -10.27 6.60
N PRO A 232 10.46 -11.04 7.63
CA PRO A 232 10.52 -12.49 7.52
C PRO A 232 9.14 -13.07 7.24
N ILE A 233 9.09 -14.18 6.51
CA ILE A 233 7.85 -14.94 6.29
C ILE A 233 7.89 -16.14 7.20
N GLY A 234 7.04 -16.14 8.25
CA GLY A 234 7.09 -17.11 9.35
C GLY A 234 8.04 -16.71 10.49
N ALA A 235 7.90 -17.36 11.63
CA ALA A 235 8.54 -17.00 12.91
C ALA A 235 9.98 -17.52 13.04
N TRP A 236 10.76 -17.60 11.97
CA TRP A 236 12.11 -18.16 11.96
C TRP A 236 13.22 -17.19 12.40
N LYS A 237 12.97 -15.88 12.30
CA LYS A 237 13.95 -14.83 12.65
C LYS A 237 13.85 -14.51 14.13
N GLU A 238 14.99 -14.54 14.84
CA GLU A 238 15.02 -14.25 16.27
C GLU A 238 14.71 -12.78 16.58
N ASP A 239 14.03 -12.56 17.70
CA ASP A 239 13.72 -11.23 18.20
C ASP A 239 14.98 -10.48 18.61
N THR A 240 14.92 -9.17 18.47
CA THR A 240 15.96 -8.25 18.98
C THR A 240 15.38 -7.40 20.11
N PRO A 241 16.20 -6.70 20.91
CA PRO A 241 15.68 -5.77 21.92
C PRO A 241 14.78 -4.66 21.37
N LYS A 242 14.89 -4.39 20.06
CA LYS A 242 14.12 -3.31 19.39
C LYS A 242 12.96 -3.81 18.55
N THR A 243 12.97 -5.07 18.10
CA THR A 243 12.01 -5.57 17.12
C THR A 243 11.60 -7.01 17.41
N ALA A 244 10.30 -7.23 17.52
CA ALA A 244 9.68 -8.55 17.68
C ALA A 244 9.57 -9.25 16.31
N TRP A 245 10.69 -9.74 15.79
CA TRP A 245 10.78 -10.35 14.45
C TRP A 245 9.92 -11.61 14.28
N LYS A 246 9.74 -12.40 15.33
CA LYS A 246 8.85 -13.58 15.28
C LYS A 246 7.42 -13.15 15.00
N GLN A 247 6.94 -12.10 15.70
CA GLN A 247 5.61 -11.56 15.46
C GLN A 247 5.47 -10.95 14.06
N VAL A 248 6.48 -10.22 13.58
CA VAL A 248 6.51 -9.73 12.21
C VAL A 248 6.36 -10.88 11.23
N GLY A 249 7.11 -11.97 11.43
CA GLY A 249 7.09 -13.15 10.57
C GLY A 249 5.73 -13.85 10.56
N GLU A 250 5.10 -14.05 11.71
CA GLU A 250 3.76 -14.62 11.82
C GLU A 250 2.71 -13.80 11.08
N LEU A 251 2.72 -12.48 11.26
CA LEU A 251 1.80 -11.57 10.60
C LEU A 251 2.02 -11.53 9.09
N PHE A 252 3.30 -11.56 8.64
CA PHE A 252 3.61 -11.61 7.21
C PHE A 252 3.26 -12.95 6.57
N ALA A 253 3.38 -14.06 7.28
CA ALA A 253 2.90 -15.36 6.84
C ALA A 253 1.39 -15.34 6.56
N LEU A 254 0.60 -14.77 7.47
CA LEU A 254 -0.84 -14.60 7.29
C LEU A 254 -1.16 -13.65 6.12
N ASN A 255 -0.47 -12.50 6.03
CA ASN A 255 -0.65 -11.54 4.95
C ASN A 255 -0.34 -12.17 3.58
N LEU A 256 0.82 -12.82 3.45
CA LEU A 256 1.26 -13.39 2.18
C LEU A 256 0.43 -14.60 1.78
N GLY A 257 0.09 -15.48 2.74
CA GLY A 257 -0.79 -16.62 2.50
C GLY A 257 -2.14 -16.19 1.92
N ASN A 258 -2.78 -15.19 2.52
CA ASN A 258 -4.03 -14.63 2.00
C ASN A 258 -3.84 -13.94 0.64
N LEU A 259 -2.76 -13.20 0.44
CA LEU A 259 -2.45 -12.55 -0.83
C LEU A 259 -2.35 -13.56 -1.98
N VAL A 260 -1.53 -14.60 -1.83
CA VAL A 260 -1.31 -15.57 -2.91
C VAL A 260 -2.55 -16.40 -3.21
N GLN A 261 -3.34 -16.75 -2.18
CA GLN A 261 -4.61 -17.45 -2.36
C GLN A 261 -5.61 -16.60 -3.15
N SER A 262 -5.78 -15.34 -2.81
CA SER A 262 -6.72 -14.44 -3.49
C SER A 262 -6.30 -14.16 -4.93
N HIS A 263 -5.01 -14.13 -5.23
CA HIS A 263 -4.49 -13.85 -6.57
C HIS A 263 -4.34 -15.08 -7.46
N GLY A 264 -4.46 -16.29 -6.94
CA GLY A 264 -4.44 -17.51 -7.74
C GLY A 264 -5.46 -17.51 -8.87
N SER A 265 -6.68 -17.03 -8.60
CA SER A 265 -7.74 -16.88 -9.62
C SER A 265 -7.36 -15.88 -10.71
N LEU A 266 -6.70 -14.78 -10.38
CA LEU A 266 -6.21 -13.80 -11.34
C LEU A 266 -5.17 -14.40 -12.29
N LEU A 267 -4.25 -15.22 -11.79
CA LEU A 267 -3.26 -15.91 -12.62
C LEU A 267 -3.92 -16.89 -13.59
N ILE A 268 -4.92 -17.64 -13.14
CA ILE A 268 -5.69 -18.53 -13.99
C ILE A 268 -6.46 -17.75 -15.09
N GLN A 269 -7.12 -16.66 -14.72
CA GLN A 269 -7.82 -15.78 -15.67
C GLN A 269 -6.86 -15.13 -16.68
N SER A 270 -5.60 -14.89 -16.31
CA SER A 270 -4.56 -14.39 -17.21
C SER A 270 -3.96 -15.45 -18.12
N GLY A 271 -4.52 -16.66 -18.14
CA GLY A 271 -4.13 -17.76 -19.03
C GLY A 271 -3.06 -18.70 -18.45
N ARG A 272 -2.82 -18.65 -17.13
CA ARG A 272 -1.94 -19.63 -16.48
C ARG A 272 -2.67 -20.95 -16.25
N ASP A 273 -1.92 -22.04 -16.36
CA ASP A 273 -2.49 -23.38 -16.16
C ASP A 273 -3.01 -23.56 -14.72
N LYS A 274 -4.28 -23.96 -14.62
CA LYS A 274 -4.99 -24.11 -13.35
C LYS A 274 -4.37 -25.16 -12.44
N GLU A 275 -3.92 -26.28 -13.01
CA GLU A 275 -3.34 -27.39 -12.26
C GLU A 275 -1.99 -26.98 -11.67
N THR A 276 -1.16 -26.30 -12.45
CA THR A 276 0.13 -25.74 -12.02
C THR A 276 -0.07 -24.71 -10.90
N ILE A 277 -0.99 -23.76 -11.05
CA ILE A 277 -1.28 -22.78 -10.00
C ILE A 277 -1.79 -23.48 -8.73
N GLY A 278 -2.65 -24.47 -8.85
CA GLY A 278 -3.16 -25.24 -7.71
C GLY A 278 -2.04 -25.96 -6.94
N ARG A 279 -1.10 -26.60 -7.64
CA ARG A 279 0.09 -27.21 -7.02
C ARG A 279 0.95 -26.16 -6.32
N TRP A 280 1.25 -25.06 -6.98
CA TRP A 280 2.08 -24.00 -6.41
C TRP A 280 1.46 -23.38 -5.15
N LEU A 281 0.14 -23.17 -5.13
CA LEU A 281 -0.58 -22.69 -3.93
C LEU A 281 -0.47 -23.68 -2.76
N ALA A 282 -0.53 -25.00 -3.03
CA ALA A 282 -0.37 -26.01 -2.01
C ALA A 282 1.07 -26.03 -1.45
N VAL A 283 2.08 -25.98 -2.33
CA VAL A 283 3.49 -25.90 -1.91
C VAL A 283 3.79 -24.59 -1.18
N THR A 284 3.24 -23.45 -1.64
CA THR A 284 3.36 -22.15 -0.93
C THR A 284 2.86 -22.25 0.51
N LYS A 285 1.74 -22.93 0.74
CA LYS A 285 1.23 -23.13 2.09
C LYS A 285 2.23 -23.88 2.96
N GLU A 286 2.81 -24.96 2.45
CA GLU A 286 3.85 -25.74 3.15
C GLU A 286 5.12 -24.91 3.39
N GLU A 287 5.60 -24.16 2.40
CA GLU A 287 6.76 -23.26 2.54
C GLU A 287 6.56 -22.24 3.67
N ILE A 288 5.37 -21.64 3.76
CA ILE A 288 5.01 -20.66 4.80
C ILE A 288 4.93 -21.35 6.19
N GLU A 289 4.24 -22.48 6.27
CA GLU A 289 4.02 -23.20 7.53
C GLU A 289 5.33 -23.76 8.12
N THR A 290 6.22 -24.23 7.25
CA THR A 290 7.52 -24.81 7.66
C THR A 290 8.65 -23.80 7.72
N CYS A 291 8.43 -22.58 7.25
CA CYS A 291 9.47 -21.56 7.04
C CYS A 291 10.65 -22.08 6.20
N ASN A 292 10.36 -22.89 5.20
CA ASN A 292 11.38 -23.50 4.34
C ASN A 292 11.02 -23.33 2.85
N PRO A 293 11.80 -22.53 2.10
CA PRO A 293 13.02 -21.84 2.54
C PRO A 293 12.73 -20.64 3.46
N LYS A 294 13.72 -20.26 4.28
CA LYS A 294 13.68 -19.02 5.07
C LYS A 294 13.74 -17.82 4.14
N THR A 295 12.67 -17.06 4.13
CA THR A 295 12.54 -15.93 3.18
C THR A 295 12.07 -14.65 3.85
N HIS A 296 12.33 -13.52 3.17
CA HIS A 296 11.80 -12.21 3.50
C HIS A 296 11.00 -11.65 2.34
N ALA A 297 9.93 -10.93 2.67
CA ALA A 297 9.32 -9.95 1.78
C ALA A 297 10.00 -8.59 1.99
N LEU A 298 10.24 -7.85 0.91
CA LEU A 298 10.77 -6.48 0.98
C LEU A 298 9.64 -5.47 0.80
N PHE A 299 9.52 -4.56 1.77
CA PHE A 299 8.75 -3.33 1.66
C PHE A 299 9.68 -2.14 1.66
N ARG A 300 9.58 -1.32 0.62
CA ARG A 300 10.35 -0.09 0.46
C ARG A 300 9.50 1.11 0.82
N HIS A 301 10.03 1.97 1.66
CA HIS A 301 9.41 3.24 2.06
C HIS A 301 10.30 4.37 1.60
N LEU A 302 9.74 5.28 0.77
CA LEU A 302 10.43 6.48 0.28
C LEU A 302 9.74 7.72 0.83
N TRP A 303 10.51 8.78 1.00
CA TRP A 303 9.95 10.09 1.32
C TRP A 303 10.61 11.18 0.49
N ALA A 304 9.78 12.14 0.14
CA ALA A 304 10.17 13.30 -0.64
C ALA A 304 9.48 14.57 -0.12
N VAL A 305 10.07 15.71 -0.36
CA VAL A 305 9.52 17.01 0.02
C VAL A 305 9.06 17.75 -1.23
N ARG A 306 7.83 18.27 -1.20
CA ARG A 306 7.26 19.11 -2.25
C ARG A 306 8.09 20.38 -2.41
N THR A 307 8.56 20.67 -3.63
CA THR A 307 9.28 21.89 -3.96
C THR A 307 8.35 23.11 -3.98
N GLU A 308 8.92 24.32 -4.11
CA GLU A 308 8.17 25.55 -4.32
C GLU A 308 7.66 25.71 -5.77
N ALA A 309 7.97 24.76 -6.67
CA ALA A 309 7.55 24.82 -8.06
C ALA A 309 6.02 24.90 -8.17
N GLU A 310 5.53 25.88 -8.91
CA GLU A 310 4.11 26.07 -9.14
C GLU A 310 3.55 24.87 -9.92
N TRP A 311 2.44 24.30 -9.43
CA TRP A 311 1.81 23.17 -10.13
C TRP A 311 1.08 23.69 -11.37
N THR A 312 1.31 23.06 -12.50
CA THR A 312 0.66 23.37 -13.76
C THR A 312 -0.04 22.13 -14.34
N PRO A 313 -1.29 22.25 -14.84
CA PRO A 313 -1.96 21.15 -15.49
C PRO A 313 -1.17 20.69 -16.72
N SER A 314 -1.14 19.38 -16.97
CA SER A 314 -0.68 18.84 -18.24
C SER A 314 -1.65 19.19 -19.37
N ALA A 315 -1.25 19.03 -20.62
CA ALA A 315 -2.14 19.27 -21.75
C ALA A 315 -3.42 18.41 -21.71
N ALA A 316 -3.32 17.18 -21.19
CA ALA A 316 -4.48 16.29 -21.00
C ALA A 316 -5.40 16.79 -19.88
N GLU A 317 -4.86 17.16 -18.72
CA GLU A 317 -5.63 17.70 -17.58
C GLU A 317 -6.27 19.05 -17.92
N ALA A 318 -5.59 19.90 -18.72
CA ALA A 318 -6.14 21.15 -19.19
C ALA A 318 -7.30 20.98 -20.18
N ALA A 319 -7.32 19.87 -20.92
CA ALA A 319 -8.41 19.54 -21.84
C ALA A 319 -9.63 18.90 -21.13
N GLU A 320 -9.45 18.35 -19.95
CA GLU A 320 -10.52 17.76 -19.12
C GLU A 320 -11.17 18.79 -18.17
N ALA A 321 -10.60 20.00 -18.06
CA ALA A 321 -11.17 21.06 -17.23
C ALA A 321 -12.49 21.55 -17.85
N PRO A 322 -13.57 21.70 -17.04
CA PRO A 322 -14.90 22.09 -17.52
C PRO A 322 -14.98 23.48 -18.12
#